data_dd8c07ce366c53602b6bffcec1a182fb
#
_entry.id   dd8c07ce366c53602b6bffcec1a182fb
#
_cell.length_a   1.000
_cell.length_b   1.000
_cell.length_c   1.000
_cell.angle_alpha   90.00
_cell.angle_beta   90.00
_cell.angle_gamma   90.00
#
_symmetry.space_group_name_H-M   'P 1'
#
loop_
_entity.id
_entity.type
_entity.pdbx_description
1 polymer ?
#
loop_
_entity_poly.entity_id
_entity_poly.type
_entity_poly.pdbx_seq_one_letter_code
_entity_poly.pdbx_strand_id
1 'polypeptide(L)'
;MIDKERLAAKCAAYGIALTAQQLDRLDAYARLLVDYNQKVNLTAITTPEGIEDRHFADSLLLAAQPEAAGAVVDVGTGAGFPGIVAKIYRPDIRLTLMEPTGKRVDFLRYACAELGLEGDRKSVV
;
A
#
# COMPACT_ATOMS: atom_id res chain seq x y z
N MET A 1 -8.09 -1.65 12.26
CA MET A 1 -8.73 -0.31 12.13
C MET A 1 -9.54 -0.22 10.85
N ILE A 2 -9.06 -0.78 9.71
CA ILE A 2 -9.97 -0.97 8.57
C ILE A 2 -10.96 -2.10 8.86
N ASP A 3 -12.07 -2.11 8.15
CA ASP A 3 -13.01 -3.22 8.16
C ASP A 3 -12.59 -4.20 7.05
N LYS A 4 -11.96 -5.30 7.45
CA LYS A 4 -11.41 -6.29 6.51
C LYS A 4 -12.50 -6.94 5.66
N GLU A 5 -13.66 -7.22 6.25
CA GLU A 5 -14.78 -7.83 5.53
C GLU A 5 -15.33 -6.88 4.48
N ARG A 6 -15.48 -5.60 4.83
CA ARG A 6 -15.97 -4.59 3.91
C ARG A 6 -15.00 -4.38 2.75
N LEU A 7 -13.69 -4.30 3.03
CA LEU A 7 -12.69 -4.17 1.97
C LEU A 7 -12.67 -5.41 1.06
N ALA A 8 -12.70 -6.60 1.64
CA ALA A 8 -12.72 -7.85 0.88
C ALA A 8 -13.94 -7.93 -0.04
N ALA A 9 -15.13 -7.56 0.47
CA ALA A 9 -16.35 -7.56 -0.32
C ALA A 9 -16.30 -6.55 -1.47
N LYS A 10 -15.76 -5.37 -1.22
CA LYS A 10 -15.58 -4.34 -2.25
C LYS A 10 -14.67 -4.82 -3.37
N CYS A 11 -13.53 -5.42 -3.02
CA CYS A 11 -12.58 -5.92 -4.01
C CYS A 11 -13.15 -7.13 -4.76
N ALA A 12 -13.89 -8.00 -4.09
CA ALA A 12 -14.54 -9.15 -4.73
C ALA A 12 -15.51 -8.72 -5.82
N ALA A 13 -16.18 -7.59 -5.66
CA ALA A 13 -17.09 -7.05 -6.68
C ALA A 13 -16.35 -6.70 -7.98
N TYR A 14 -15.04 -6.46 -7.92
CA TYR A 14 -14.17 -6.20 -9.06
C TYR A 14 -13.36 -7.43 -9.49
N GLY A 15 -13.67 -8.61 -8.94
CA GLY A 15 -12.97 -9.85 -9.26
C GLY A 15 -11.62 -9.99 -8.56
N ILE A 16 -11.35 -9.20 -7.53
CA ILE A 16 -10.09 -9.24 -6.77
C ILE A 16 -10.33 -10.03 -5.48
N ALA A 17 -9.64 -11.16 -5.33
CA ALA A 17 -9.69 -11.97 -4.12
C ALA A 17 -8.50 -11.64 -3.23
N LEU A 18 -8.76 -11.30 -1.97
CA LEU A 18 -7.73 -11.02 -0.98
C LEU A 18 -7.65 -12.15 0.03
N THR A 19 -6.44 -12.59 0.33
CA THR A 19 -6.19 -13.58 1.38
C THR A 19 -6.28 -12.92 2.76
N ALA A 20 -6.43 -13.73 3.80
CA ALA A 20 -6.41 -13.25 5.18
C ALA A 20 -5.09 -12.54 5.49
N GLN A 21 -3.96 -13.07 5.00
CA GLN A 21 -2.65 -12.45 5.20
C GLN A 21 -2.55 -11.09 4.51
N GLN A 22 -3.07 -10.96 3.31
CA GLN A 22 -3.09 -9.68 2.60
C GLN A 22 -3.94 -8.65 3.35
N LEU A 23 -5.10 -9.06 3.84
CA LEU A 23 -5.97 -8.18 4.63
C LEU A 23 -5.30 -7.75 5.93
N ASP A 24 -4.59 -8.65 6.60
CA ASP A 24 -3.84 -8.33 7.82
C ASP A 24 -2.73 -7.30 7.54
N ARG A 25 -2.01 -7.46 6.43
CA ARG A 25 -0.97 -6.51 6.04
C ARG A 25 -1.55 -5.15 5.67
N LEU A 26 -2.68 -5.13 4.96
CA LEU A 26 -3.35 -3.87 4.63
C LEU A 26 -3.84 -3.16 5.89
N ASP A 27 -4.37 -3.89 6.85
CA ASP A 27 -4.77 -3.30 8.14
C ASP A 27 -3.56 -2.74 8.89
N ALA A 28 -2.46 -3.48 8.94
CA ALA A 28 -1.23 -3.01 9.57
C ALA A 28 -0.71 -1.74 8.88
N TYR A 29 -0.76 -1.69 7.56
CA TYR A 29 -0.35 -0.52 6.80
C TYR A 29 -1.24 0.69 7.12
N ALA A 30 -2.54 0.50 7.20
CA ALA A 30 -3.48 1.57 7.56
C ALA A 30 -3.15 2.14 8.95
N ARG A 31 -2.84 1.27 9.92
CA ARG A 31 -2.46 1.71 11.28
C ARG A 31 -1.16 2.51 11.27
N LEU A 32 -0.15 2.04 10.56
CA LEU A 32 1.12 2.75 10.41
C LEU A 32 0.91 4.14 9.78
N LEU A 33 0.08 4.19 8.74
CA LEU A 33 -0.22 5.42 8.02
C LEU A 33 -0.89 6.46 8.93
N VAL A 34 -1.91 6.07 9.66
CA VAL A 34 -2.64 6.98 10.55
C VAL A 34 -1.76 7.46 11.69
N ASP A 35 -1.00 6.55 12.29
CA ASP A 35 -0.08 6.88 13.39
C ASP A 35 1.01 7.87 12.94
N TYR A 36 1.68 7.56 11.83
CA TYR A 36 2.77 8.39 11.33
C TYR A 36 2.27 9.73 10.83
N ASN A 37 1.03 9.76 10.31
CA ASN A 37 0.42 10.98 9.79
C ASN A 37 0.23 12.05 10.85
N GLN A 38 0.23 11.69 12.12
CA GLN A 38 0.17 12.65 13.23
C GLN A 38 1.45 13.48 13.33
N LYS A 39 2.57 12.96 12.85
CA LYS A 39 3.89 13.62 12.90
C LYS A 39 4.29 14.25 11.57
N VAL A 40 3.94 13.59 10.48
CA VAL A 40 4.30 13.98 9.11
C VAL A 40 3.05 13.95 8.26
N ASN A 41 2.78 15.03 7.55
CA ASN A 41 1.59 15.12 6.71
C ASN A 41 1.72 14.22 5.48
N LEU A 42 1.19 13.00 5.56
CA LEU A 42 1.25 11.99 4.52
C LEU A 42 0.00 11.97 3.65
N THR A 43 -1.16 12.10 4.26
CA THR A 43 -2.46 12.03 3.59
C THR A 43 -3.52 12.81 4.36
N ALA A 44 -4.49 13.37 3.64
CA ALA A 44 -5.68 13.96 4.23
C ALA A 44 -6.76 12.91 4.54
N ILE A 45 -6.61 11.68 4.02
CA ILE A 45 -7.57 10.59 4.16
C ILE A 45 -7.15 9.73 5.35
N THR A 46 -7.91 9.81 6.46
CA THR A 46 -7.55 9.13 7.72
C THR A 46 -8.69 8.27 8.27
N THR A 47 -9.87 8.28 7.66
CA THR A 47 -10.97 7.43 8.10
C THR A 47 -10.81 6.01 7.56
N PRO A 48 -11.27 4.98 8.27
CA PRO A 48 -11.21 3.60 7.77
C PRO A 48 -11.85 3.46 6.39
N GLU A 49 -13.04 3.99 6.18
CA GLU A 49 -13.75 3.91 4.91
C GLU A 49 -12.98 4.62 3.79
N GLY A 50 -12.43 5.79 4.08
CA GLY A 50 -11.65 6.56 3.10
C GLY A 50 -10.39 5.82 2.68
N ILE A 51 -9.69 5.22 3.63
CA ILE A 51 -8.48 4.44 3.35
C ILE A 51 -8.84 3.20 2.52
N GLU A 52 -9.91 2.49 2.88
CA GLU A 52 -10.37 1.33 2.14
C GLU A 52 -10.72 1.68 0.69
N ASP A 53 -11.46 2.76 0.48
CA ASP A 53 -11.98 3.13 -0.83
C ASP A 53 -10.93 3.81 -1.70
N ARG A 54 -10.34 4.89 -1.19
CA ARG A 54 -9.51 5.80 -2.00
C ARG A 54 -8.06 5.38 -2.06
N HIS A 55 -7.56 4.72 -1.01
CA HIS A 55 -6.19 4.25 -1.01
C HIS A 55 -6.08 2.79 -1.42
N PHE A 56 -6.79 1.89 -0.74
CA PHE A 56 -6.59 0.47 -0.95
C PHE A 56 -7.32 -0.07 -2.17
N ALA A 57 -8.63 0.13 -2.28
CA ALA A 57 -9.39 -0.40 -3.42
C ALA A 57 -8.89 0.17 -4.74
N ASP A 58 -8.65 1.47 -4.82
CA ASP A 58 -8.12 2.11 -6.03
C ASP A 58 -6.76 1.55 -6.40
N SER A 59 -5.86 1.38 -5.42
CA SER A 59 -4.53 0.82 -5.66
C SER A 59 -4.59 -0.64 -6.09
N LEU A 60 -5.49 -1.42 -5.51
CA LEU A 60 -5.67 -2.83 -5.87
C LEU A 60 -6.20 -2.99 -7.29
N LEU A 61 -7.07 -2.10 -7.75
CA LEU A 61 -7.54 -2.11 -9.14
C LEU A 61 -6.37 -1.94 -10.12
N LEU A 62 -5.43 -1.05 -9.81
CA LEU A 62 -4.21 -0.88 -10.60
C LEU A 62 -3.29 -2.11 -10.49
N ALA A 63 -3.10 -2.62 -9.27
CA ALA A 63 -2.22 -3.75 -9.02
C ALA A 63 -2.71 -5.04 -9.67
N ALA A 64 -4.01 -5.18 -9.87
CA ALA A 64 -4.60 -6.36 -10.50
C ALA A 64 -4.47 -6.38 -12.03
N GLN A 65 -4.02 -5.29 -12.65
CA GLN A 65 -3.81 -5.25 -14.10
C GLN A 65 -2.64 -6.16 -14.49
N PRO A 66 -2.72 -6.85 -15.66
CA PRO A 66 -1.63 -7.73 -16.10
C PRO A 66 -0.28 -7.04 -16.22
N GLU A 67 -0.28 -5.74 -16.55
CA GLU A 67 0.93 -4.95 -16.71
C GLU A 67 1.66 -4.68 -15.39
N ALA A 68 0.96 -4.78 -14.26
CA ALA A 68 1.53 -4.57 -12.94
C ALA A 68 2.27 -5.83 -12.46
N ALA A 69 3.27 -6.27 -13.21
CA ALA A 69 4.03 -7.49 -12.95
C ALA A 69 5.52 -7.22 -13.21
N GLY A 70 6.37 -8.10 -12.72
CA GLY A 70 7.82 -7.98 -12.90
C GLY A 70 8.39 -6.77 -12.16
N ALA A 71 9.05 -5.87 -12.88
CA ALA A 71 9.61 -4.64 -12.31
C ALA A 71 8.55 -3.52 -12.37
N VAL A 72 8.23 -2.96 -11.22
CA VAL A 72 7.22 -1.90 -11.09
C VAL A 72 7.87 -0.69 -10.44
N VAL A 73 7.73 0.48 -11.08
CA VAL A 73 8.23 1.75 -10.55
C VAL A 73 7.03 2.64 -10.25
N ASP A 74 6.93 3.10 -9.01
CA ASP A 74 5.92 4.05 -8.58
C ASP A 74 6.57 5.41 -8.38
N VAL A 75 6.32 6.34 -9.30
CA VAL A 75 6.92 7.67 -9.31
C VAL A 75 6.00 8.65 -8.58
N GLY A 76 6.57 9.38 -7.61
CA GLY A 76 5.78 10.29 -6.79
C GLY A 76 4.82 9.54 -5.87
N THR A 77 5.29 8.48 -5.25
CA THR A 77 4.45 7.52 -4.52
C THR A 77 3.76 8.11 -3.29
N GLY A 78 4.25 9.24 -2.76
CA GLY A 78 3.69 9.84 -1.56
C GLY A 78 3.77 8.92 -0.36
N ALA A 79 2.61 8.54 0.18
CA ALA A 79 2.51 7.61 1.31
C ALA A 79 2.61 6.13 0.90
N GLY A 80 2.98 5.84 -0.35
CA GLY A 80 3.20 4.47 -0.84
C GLY A 80 2.09 3.93 -1.71
N PHE A 81 1.30 4.79 -2.33
CA PHE A 81 0.18 4.39 -3.18
C PHE A 81 0.47 4.68 -4.66
N PRO A 82 0.23 3.72 -5.55
CA PRO A 82 -0.26 2.35 -5.31
C PRO A 82 0.84 1.34 -4.96
N GLY A 83 2.10 1.74 -4.92
CA GLY A 83 3.25 0.83 -4.91
C GLY A 83 3.26 -0.19 -3.77
N ILE A 84 3.11 0.26 -2.52
CA ILE A 84 3.14 -0.65 -1.36
C ILE A 84 1.95 -1.61 -1.40
N VAL A 85 0.76 -1.12 -1.77
CA VAL A 85 -0.42 -1.99 -1.91
C VAL A 85 -0.18 -3.04 -2.99
N ALA A 86 0.41 -2.65 -4.13
CA ALA A 86 0.75 -3.58 -5.19
C ALA A 86 1.70 -4.67 -4.72
N LYS A 87 2.70 -4.32 -3.91
CA LYS A 87 3.66 -5.28 -3.35
C LYS A 87 3.00 -6.24 -2.36
N ILE A 88 2.06 -5.75 -1.56
CA ILE A 88 1.28 -6.61 -0.66
C ILE A 88 0.44 -7.61 -1.47
N TYR A 89 -0.19 -7.16 -2.54
CA TYR A 89 -1.05 -7.99 -3.37
C TYR A 89 -0.25 -8.98 -4.23
N ARG A 90 0.90 -8.53 -4.76
CA ARG A 90 1.81 -9.33 -5.61
C ARG A 90 3.22 -9.30 -5.04
N PRO A 91 3.53 -10.17 -4.06
CA PRO A 91 4.83 -10.12 -3.37
C PRO A 91 6.03 -10.38 -4.27
N ASP A 92 5.82 -10.98 -5.45
CA ASP A 92 6.89 -11.32 -6.39
C ASP A 92 7.33 -10.15 -7.28
N ILE A 93 6.60 -9.02 -7.29
CA ILE A 93 7.05 -7.87 -8.08
C ILE A 93 8.33 -7.27 -7.48
N ARG A 94 9.15 -6.68 -8.36
CA ARG A 94 10.30 -5.88 -7.96
C ARG A 94 9.88 -4.42 -7.96
N LEU A 95 9.68 -3.89 -6.76
CA LEU A 95 9.10 -2.56 -6.59
C LEU A 95 10.19 -1.52 -6.34
N THR A 96 10.10 -0.42 -7.06
CA THR A 96 10.87 0.79 -6.78
C THR A 96 9.90 1.93 -6.48
N LEU A 97 10.04 2.50 -5.29
CA LEU A 97 9.27 3.67 -4.87
C LEU A 97 10.14 4.91 -5.02
N MET A 98 9.69 5.88 -5.80
CA MET A 98 10.41 7.14 -6.03
C MET A 98 9.63 8.28 -5.39
N GLU A 99 10.27 8.94 -4.42
CA GLU A 99 9.65 10.03 -3.66
C GLU A 99 10.71 11.09 -3.34
N PRO A 100 10.54 12.35 -3.79
CA PRO A 100 11.55 13.39 -3.55
C PRO A 100 11.58 13.94 -2.12
N THR A 101 10.47 13.81 -1.37
CA THR A 101 10.36 14.39 -0.03
C THR A 101 10.95 13.46 1.01
N GLY A 102 12.02 13.91 1.71
CA GLY A 102 12.75 13.06 2.65
C GLY A 102 11.91 12.48 3.78
N LYS A 103 10.96 13.25 4.34
CA LYS A 103 10.08 12.77 5.40
C LYS A 103 9.18 11.62 4.92
N ARG A 104 8.73 11.66 3.67
CA ARG A 104 7.93 10.57 3.09
C ARG A 104 8.81 9.36 2.78
N VAL A 105 10.04 9.57 2.35
CA VAL A 105 11.00 8.48 2.15
C VAL A 105 11.23 7.74 3.47
N ASP A 106 11.38 8.45 4.57
CA ASP A 106 11.55 7.84 5.89
C ASP A 106 10.34 6.99 6.27
N PHE A 107 9.13 7.49 6.02
CA PHE A 107 7.92 6.71 6.25
C PHE A 107 7.88 5.46 5.38
N LEU A 108 8.19 5.58 4.10
CA LEU A 108 8.15 4.45 3.16
C LEU A 108 9.10 3.33 3.60
N ARG A 109 10.31 3.69 4.01
CA ARG A 109 11.28 2.70 4.52
C ARG A 109 10.79 2.05 5.80
N TYR A 110 10.28 2.84 6.72
CA TYR A 110 9.72 2.34 7.97
C TYR A 110 8.55 1.39 7.72
N ALA A 111 7.59 1.80 6.89
CA ALA A 111 6.43 0.98 6.58
C ALA A 111 6.81 -0.34 5.91
N CYS A 112 7.72 -0.31 4.93
CA CYS A 112 8.18 -1.52 4.27
C CYS A 112 8.85 -2.49 5.26
N ALA A 113 9.65 -1.97 6.21
CA ALA A 113 10.26 -2.80 7.24
C ALA A 113 9.21 -3.45 8.14
N GLU A 114 8.28 -2.66 8.65
CA GLU A 114 7.23 -3.13 9.56
C GLU A 114 6.29 -4.14 8.88
N LEU A 115 6.05 -3.98 7.58
CA LEU A 115 5.18 -4.88 6.83
C LEU A 115 5.90 -6.13 6.31
N GLY A 116 7.21 -6.24 6.56
CA GLY A 116 7.99 -7.38 6.08
C GLY A 116 8.19 -7.41 4.57
N LEU A 117 8.19 -6.24 3.94
CA LEU A 117 8.37 -6.11 2.49
C LEU A 117 9.82 -5.82 2.10
N GLU A 118 10.75 -5.90 3.04
CA GLU A 118 12.17 -5.69 2.79
C GLU A 118 12.76 -6.84 1.98
N GLY A 119 13.88 -6.56 1.34
CA GLY A 119 14.63 -7.53 0.57
C GLY A 119 15.11 -6.92 -0.73
N ASP A 120 15.67 -7.76 -1.60
CA ASP A 120 16.23 -7.36 -2.88
C ASP A 120 15.16 -7.02 -3.94
N ARG A 121 13.89 -7.24 -3.63
CA ARG A 121 12.78 -6.97 -4.54
C ARG A 121 12.05 -5.66 -4.25
N LYS A 122 12.64 -4.81 -3.39
CA LYS A 122 12.05 -3.52 -3.04
C LYS A 122 13.17 -2.48 -2.90
N SER A 123 12.96 -1.31 -3.49
CA SER A 123 13.84 -0.14 -3.37
C SER A 123 13.03 1.11 -3.09
N VAL A 124 13.58 2.01 -2.27
CA VAL A 124 13.02 3.34 -2.03
C VAL A 124 14.09 4.36 -2.41
N VAL A 125 13.79 5.23 -3.34
CA VAL A 125 14.73 6.25 -3.82
C VAL A 125 14.12 7.64 -3.85
#